data_5f0893f273e7fec1df92472539377df7
#
_entry.id   5f0893f273e7fec1df92472539377df7
#
_cell.length_a   1.000
_cell.length_b   1.000
_cell.length_c   1.000
_cell.angle_alpha   90.00
_cell.angle_beta   90.00
_cell.angle_gamma   90.00
#
_symmetry.space_group_name_H-M   'P 1'
#
loop_
_entity.id
_entity.type
_entity.pdbx_description
1 polymer ?
#
loop_
_entity_poly.entity_id
_entity_poly.type
_entity_poly.pdbx_seq_one_letter_code
_entity_poly.pdbx_strand_id
1 'polypeptide(L)'
;MAALNELNSKTTLSAYSVEKPSNIDGITLDVWTLIVRKFGRVVCLNFNISGEITKSRKFIDLFNLQDDYLPIAGIQHNYITQNGDPMLLNISGDGIVQLYSNSDKAVTGFFARQSLVFLSKVS
;
A
#
# COMPACT_ATOMS: atom_id res chain seq x y z
N MET A 1 -2.01 -19.15 33.26
CA MET A 1 -1.06 -18.68 32.25
C MET A 1 -1.46 -19.07 30.84
N ALA A 2 -2.24 -20.11 30.65
CA ALA A 2 -2.71 -20.50 29.29
C ALA A 2 -3.51 -19.38 28.62
N ALA A 3 -4.38 -18.68 29.39
CA ALA A 3 -5.16 -17.57 28.82
C ALA A 3 -4.27 -16.40 28.38
N LEU A 4 -3.21 -16.10 29.13
CA LEU A 4 -2.27 -15.06 28.76
C LEU A 4 -1.48 -15.42 27.51
N ASN A 5 -1.03 -16.67 27.42
CA ASN A 5 -0.31 -17.16 26.24
C ASN A 5 -1.19 -17.11 24.98
N GLU A 6 -2.45 -17.50 25.12
CA GLU A 6 -3.41 -17.44 24.04
C GLU A 6 -3.66 -16.00 23.58
N LEU A 7 -3.81 -15.08 24.52
CA LEU A 7 -3.98 -13.66 24.21
C LEU A 7 -2.76 -13.10 23.50
N ASN A 8 -1.56 -13.40 23.98
CA ASN A 8 -0.32 -12.96 23.35
C ASN A 8 -0.19 -13.49 21.93
N SER A 9 -0.56 -14.77 21.71
CA SER A 9 -0.53 -15.36 20.38
C SER A 9 -1.46 -14.64 19.41
N LYS A 10 -2.66 -14.27 19.87
CA LYS A 10 -3.65 -13.57 19.05
C LYS A 10 -3.29 -12.12 18.76
N THR A 11 -2.45 -11.52 19.61
CA THR A 11 -2.07 -10.11 19.49
C THR A 11 -0.63 -9.93 19.04
N THR A 12 0.04 -10.99 18.60
CA THR A 12 1.41 -10.90 18.10
C THR A 12 1.45 -10.05 16.84
N LEU A 13 2.36 -9.10 16.82
CA LEU A 13 2.63 -8.28 15.67
C LEU A 13 3.43 -9.09 14.63
N SER A 14 2.96 -9.10 13.39
CA SER A 14 3.73 -9.60 12.27
C SER A 14 4.00 -8.44 11.30
N ALA A 15 5.09 -8.53 10.57
CA ALA A 15 5.47 -7.48 9.64
C ALA A 15 6.35 -8.03 8.53
N TYR A 16 6.30 -7.39 7.37
CA TYR A 16 7.24 -7.65 6.30
C TYR A 16 7.47 -6.39 5.48
N SER A 17 8.65 -6.30 4.87
CA SER A 17 8.98 -5.23 3.93
C SER A 17 8.76 -5.71 2.51
N VAL A 18 8.27 -4.81 1.67
CA VAL A 18 8.12 -5.07 0.24
C VAL A 18 9.29 -4.43 -0.49
N GLU A 19 9.98 -5.20 -1.31
CA GLU A 19 11.09 -4.68 -2.10
C GLU A 19 10.59 -3.76 -3.22
N LYS A 20 11.43 -2.79 -3.58
CA LYS A 20 11.09 -1.88 -4.67
C LYS A 20 10.89 -2.66 -5.96
N PRO A 21 9.69 -2.61 -6.54
CA PRO A 21 9.47 -3.25 -7.83
C PRO A 21 10.25 -2.53 -8.92
N SER A 22 10.60 -3.26 -9.99
CA SER A 22 11.34 -2.73 -11.12
C SER A 22 10.61 -3.04 -12.42
N ASN A 23 10.90 -2.24 -13.44
CA ASN A 23 10.36 -2.45 -14.79
C ASN A 23 8.83 -2.46 -14.85
N ILE A 24 8.20 -1.58 -14.06
CA ILE A 24 6.76 -1.41 -14.11
C ILE A 24 6.43 -0.39 -15.21
N ASP A 25 5.52 -0.77 -16.10
CA ASP A 25 5.07 0.13 -17.15
C ASP A 25 4.31 1.33 -16.58
N GLY A 26 4.70 2.52 -16.96
CA GLY A 26 3.99 3.74 -16.60
C GLY A 26 4.48 4.44 -15.34
N ILE A 27 5.46 3.87 -14.63
CA ILE A 27 6.02 4.47 -13.43
C ILE A 27 7.50 4.18 -13.30
N THR A 28 8.25 5.16 -12.82
CA THR A 28 9.66 5.00 -12.42
C THR A 28 9.74 5.34 -10.94
N LEU A 29 10.28 4.44 -10.14
CA LEU A 29 10.37 4.62 -8.70
C LEU A 29 11.80 4.98 -8.30
N ASP A 30 11.95 6.03 -7.47
CA ASP A 30 13.24 6.42 -6.91
C ASP A 30 13.35 5.94 -5.47
N VAL A 31 12.60 6.56 -4.56
CA VAL A 31 12.56 6.16 -3.16
C VAL A 31 11.43 5.16 -2.98
N TRP A 32 11.73 4.10 -2.26
CA TRP A 32 10.76 3.07 -1.93
C TRP A 32 11.03 2.53 -0.55
N THR A 33 10.13 2.78 0.37
CA THR A 33 10.07 2.09 1.65
C THR A 33 8.61 1.71 1.86
N LEU A 34 8.35 0.43 2.01
CA LEU A 34 7.00 -0.05 2.20
C LEU A 34 7.02 -1.20 3.17
N ILE A 35 6.33 -1.02 4.29
CA ILE A 35 6.26 -2.01 5.36
C ILE A 35 4.80 -2.31 5.63
N VAL A 36 4.47 -3.59 5.69
CA VAL A 36 3.15 -4.09 6.02
C VAL A 36 3.21 -4.71 7.40
N ARG A 37 2.37 -4.23 8.31
CA ARG A 37 2.28 -4.73 9.68
C ARG A 37 0.88 -5.21 9.95
N LYS A 38 0.77 -6.23 10.79
CA LYS A 38 -0.53 -6.76 11.19
C LYS A 38 -0.53 -7.07 12.67
N PHE A 39 -1.55 -6.62 13.35
CA PHE A 39 -1.80 -6.90 14.76
C PHE A 39 -3.25 -7.38 14.89
N GLY A 40 -3.44 -8.65 15.21
CA GLY A 40 -4.76 -9.25 15.13
C GLY A 40 -5.29 -9.20 13.71
N ARG A 41 -6.42 -8.51 13.52
CA ARG A 41 -7.00 -8.29 12.19
C ARG A 41 -6.67 -6.92 11.60
N VAL A 42 -5.96 -6.08 12.36
CA VAL A 42 -5.63 -4.73 11.91
C VAL A 42 -4.35 -4.77 11.09
N VAL A 43 -4.42 -4.35 9.85
CA VAL A 43 -3.27 -4.22 8.97
C VAL A 43 -2.93 -2.76 8.80
N CYS A 44 -1.66 -2.43 8.93
CA CYS A 44 -1.15 -1.08 8.70
C CYS A 44 -0.12 -1.12 7.58
N LEU A 45 -0.35 -0.32 6.57
CA LEU A 45 0.55 -0.15 5.44
C LEU A 45 1.23 1.20 5.59
N ASN A 46 2.54 1.18 5.80
CA ASN A 46 3.34 2.41 5.86
C ASN A 46 4.20 2.49 4.60
N PHE A 47 4.07 3.58 3.86
CA PHE A 47 4.88 3.73 2.67
C PHE A 47 5.46 5.13 2.53
N ASN A 48 6.64 5.17 1.93
CA ASN A 48 7.34 6.37 1.54
C ASN A 48 7.91 6.10 0.15
N ILE A 49 7.23 6.62 -0.87
CA ILE A 49 7.60 6.36 -2.26
C ILE A 49 7.68 7.67 -3.03
N SER A 50 8.64 7.74 -3.91
CA SER A 50 8.77 8.85 -4.83
C SER A 50 9.16 8.35 -6.20
N GLY A 51 8.93 9.16 -7.21
CA GLY A 51 9.28 8.81 -8.57
C GLY A 51 8.53 9.64 -9.57
N GLU A 52 8.28 9.05 -10.72
CA GLU A 52 7.63 9.69 -11.84
C GLU A 52 6.58 8.76 -12.41
N ILE A 53 5.40 9.30 -12.70
CA ILE A 53 4.34 8.57 -13.39
C ILE A 53 4.27 9.07 -14.82
N THR A 54 4.59 8.20 -15.77
CA THR A 54 4.61 8.52 -17.19
C THR A 54 3.29 8.21 -17.89
N LYS A 55 2.47 7.33 -17.30
CA LYS A 55 1.14 6.99 -17.82
C LYS A 55 0.08 7.34 -16.78
N SER A 56 -0.48 8.53 -16.91
CA SER A 56 -1.59 8.96 -16.05
C SER A 56 -2.91 8.31 -16.48
N ARG A 57 -3.91 8.39 -15.59
CA ARG A 57 -5.25 7.83 -15.78
C ARG A 57 -5.25 6.34 -16.09
N LYS A 58 -4.29 5.63 -15.51
CA LYS A 58 -4.15 4.20 -15.62
C LYS A 58 -3.81 3.63 -14.24
N PHE A 59 -4.46 2.55 -13.85
CA PHE A 59 -4.09 1.82 -12.64
C PHE A 59 -2.78 1.10 -12.89
N ILE A 60 -1.80 1.38 -12.04
CA ILE A 60 -0.46 0.80 -12.14
C ILE A 60 -0.32 -0.20 -11.00
N ASP A 61 -0.17 -1.47 -11.32
CA ASP A 61 0.01 -2.52 -10.31
C ASP A 61 1.42 -2.41 -9.72
N LEU A 62 1.50 -2.19 -8.42
CA LEU A 62 2.79 -2.05 -7.73
C LEU A 62 3.25 -3.39 -7.15
N PHE A 63 2.39 -4.05 -6.39
CA PHE A 63 2.72 -5.34 -5.77
C PHE A 63 1.44 -5.99 -5.25
N ASN A 64 1.57 -7.25 -4.81
CA ASN A 64 0.47 -7.99 -4.21
C ASN A 64 0.74 -8.17 -2.71
N LEU A 65 -0.29 -7.94 -1.89
CA LEU A 65 -0.22 -8.28 -0.47
C LEU A 65 -0.15 -9.79 -0.28
N GLN A 66 0.56 -10.23 0.74
CA GLN A 66 0.56 -11.63 1.14
C GLN A 66 -0.83 -12.04 1.63
N ASP A 67 -1.16 -13.33 1.51
CA ASP A 67 -2.51 -13.84 1.75
C ASP A 67 -3.08 -13.50 3.13
N ASP A 68 -2.25 -13.51 4.17
CA ASP A 68 -2.69 -13.21 5.53
C ASP A 68 -3.03 -11.74 5.75
N TYR A 69 -2.73 -10.87 4.78
CA TYR A 69 -2.89 -9.42 4.90
C TYR A 69 -3.96 -8.85 3.96
N LEU A 70 -4.76 -9.69 3.34
CA LEU A 70 -5.75 -9.24 2.38
C LEU A 70 -6.89 -8.48 3.08
N PRO A 71 -7.37 -7.37 2.49
CA PRO A 71 -8.44 -6.58 3.09
C PRO A 71 -9.80 -7.29 2.99
N ILE A 72 -10.68 -6.98 3.95
CA ILE A 72 -12.07 -7.48 3.93
C ILE A 72 -12.77 -7.04 2.65
N ALA A 73 -12.50 -5.80 2.21
CA ALA A 73 -13.07 -5.21 1.01
C ALA A 73 -12.04 -4.31 0.37
N GLY A 74 -12.22 -4.03 -0.91
CA GLY A 74 -11.34 -3.11 -1.63
C GLY A 74 -11.29 -1.73 -0.96
N ILE A 75 -10.13 -1.09 -1.03
CA ILE A 75 -9.87 0.19 -0.38
C ILE A 75 -9.38 1.18 -1.40
N GLN A 76 -9.93 2.39 -1.36
CA GLN A 76 -9.43 3.50 -2.15
C GLN A 76 -9.03 4.63 -1.22
N HIS A 77 -7.79 5.09 -1.36
CA HIS A 77 -7.26 6.18 -0.55
C HIS A 77 -6.81 7.30 -1.47
N ASN A 78 -7.53 8.43 -1.41
CA ASN A 78 -7.21 9.60 -2.22
C ASN A 78 -6.22 10.48 -1.46
N TYR A 79 -5.25 11.03 -2.17
CA TYR A 79 -4.34 12.00 -1.60
C TYR A 79 -3.83 12.95 -2.70
N ILE A 80 -3.26 14.05 -2.26
CA ILE A 80 -2.70 15.05 -3.16
C ILE A 80 -1.20 15.11 -2.90
N THR A 81 -0.39 15.03 -3.95
CA THR A 81 1.06 15.14 -3.81
C THR A 81 1.44 16.55 -3.36
N GLN A 82 2.68 16.74 -2.91
CA GLN A 82 3.13 18.06 -2.51
C GLN A 82 3.11 19.07 -3.66
N ASN A 83 3.09 18.60 -4.90
CA ASN A 83 2.98 19.45 -6.10
C ASN A 83 1.53 19.70 -6.51
N GLY A 84 0.56 19.19 -5.75
CA GLY A 84 -0.86 19.41 -6.02
C GLY A 84 -1.50 18.38 -6.95
N ASP A 85 -0.81 17.31 -7.31
CA ASP A 85 -1.35 16.30 -8.21
C ASP A 85 -2.27 15.34 -7.48
N PRO A 86 -3.50 15.11 -7.98
CA PRO A 86 -4.42 14.16 -7.35
C PRO A 86 -4.02 12.72 -7.65
N MET A 87 -3.90 11.93 -6.60
CA MET A 87 -3.46 10.54 -6.67
C MET A 87 -4.44 9.65 -5.91
N LEU A 88 -4.48 8.39 -6.31
CA LEU A 88 -5.29 7.36 -5.66
C LEU A 88 -4.44 6.12 -5.43
N LEU A 89 -4.42 5.65 -4.19
CA LEU A 89 -3.91 4.32 -3.86
C LEU A 89 -5.11 3.38 -3.76
N ASN A 90 -5.11 2.34 -4.55
CA ASN A 90 -6.18 1.35 -4.58
C ASN A 90 -5.65 0.00 -4.16
N ILE A 91 -6.37 -0.66 -3.24
CA ILE A 91 -6.08 -2.04 -2.86
C ILE A 91 -7.33 -2.86 -3.17
N SER A 92 -7.20 -3.80 -4.10
CA SER A 92 -8.32 -4.67 -4.45
C SER A 92 -8.59 -5.70 -3.35
N GLY A 93 -9.76 -6.31 -3.36
CA GLY A 93 -10.07 -7.39 -2.44
C GLY A 93 -9.13 -8.59 -2.56
N ASP A 94 -8.49 -8.74 -3.72
CA ASP A 94 -7.48 -9.78 -3.97
C ASP A 94 -6.08 -9.36 -3.53
N GLY A 95 -5.93 -8.16 -3.00
CA GLY A 95 -4.66 -7.69 -2.45
C GLY A 95 -3.72 -7.04 -3.44
N ILE A 96 -4.19 -6.68 -4.64
CA ILE A 96 -3.36 -5.96 -5.60
C ILE A 96 -3.30 -4.49 -5.20
N VAL A 97 -2.11 -3.99 -4.93
CA VAL A 97 -1.89 -2.58 -4.56
C VAL A 97 -1.54 -1.81 -5.82
N GLN A 98 -2.37 -0.82 -6.14
CA GLN A 98 -2.28 -0.05 -7.36
C GLN A 98 -2.17 1.44 -7.07
N LEU A 99 -1.47 2.14 -7.94
CA LEU A 99 -1.39 3.60 -7.91
C LEU A 99 -2.06 4.15 -9.17
N TYR A 100 -2.81 5.24 -9.00
CA TYR A 100 -3.52 5.89 -10.09
C TYR A 100 -3.33 7.39 -9.99
N SER A 101 -2.96 8.02 -11.09
CA SER A 101 -2.92 9.48 -11.18
C SER A 101 -4.11 9.99 -11.99
N ASN A 102 -4.86 10.92 -11.41
CA ASN A 102 -5.98 11.57 -12.11
C ASN A 102 -5.55 12.87 -12.81
N SER A 103 -4.27 13.05 -13.03
CA SER A 103 -3.74 14.19 -13.78
C SER A 103 -3.87 13.96 -15.28
N ASP A 104 -4.02 15.04 -16.05
CA ASP A 104 -4.00 14.98 -17.51
C ASP A 104 -2.59 14.77 -18.07
N LYS A 105 -1.58 15.01 -17.25
CA LYS A 105 -0.18 15.01 -17.66
C LYS A 105 0.60 13.97 -16.88
N ALA A 106 1.78 13.63 -17.37
CA ALA A 106 2.73 12.87 -16.59
C ALA A 106 3.03 13.61 -15.28
N VAL A 107 3.18 12.86 -14.19
CA VAL A 107 3.51 13.41 -12.88
C VAL A 107 4.98 13.18 -12.64
N THR A 108 5.76 14.28 -12.64
CA THR A 108 7.19 14.22 -12.39
C THR A 108 7.47 14.56 -10.94
N GLY A 109 8.34 13.77 -10.30
CA GLY A 109 8.75 14.04 -8.93
C GLY A 109 7.65 13.91 -7.90
N PHE A 110 6.74 12.95 -8.05
CA PHE A 110 5.74 12.72 -7.03
C PHE A 110 6.39 12.18 -5.75
N PHE A 111 5.80 12.52 -4.63
CA PHE A 111 6.25 12.05 -3.33
C PHE A 111 5.02 11.66 -2.50
N ALA A 112 4.97 10.42 -2.07
CA ALA A 112 3.86 9.90 -1.27
C ALA A 112 4.40 9.28 0.01
N ARG A 113 4.04 9.86 1.14
CA ARG A 113 4.34 9.33 2.46
C ARG A 113 3.03 9.20 3.21
N GLN A 114 2.54 7.98 3.34
CA GLN A 114 1.22 7.72 3.88
C GLN A 114 1.23 6.50 4.79
N SER A 115 0.26 6.47 5.68
CA SER A 115 -0.07 5.28 6.46
C SER A 115 -1.53 4.94 6.19
N LEU A 116 -1.80 3.69 5.92
CA LEU A 116 -3.13 3.20 5.63
C LEU A 116 -3.44 2.04 6.56
N VAL A 117 -4.62 2.09 7.19
CA VAL A 117 -5.04 1.06 8.14
C VAL A 117 -6.33 0.43 7.65
N PHE A 118 -6.40 -0.88 7.68
CA PHE A 118 -7.59 -1.60 7.27
C PHE A 118 -7.71 -2.93 8.03
N LEU A 119 -8.88 -3.55 7.95
CA LEU A 119 -9.12 -4.85 8.55
C LEU A 119 -8.85 -5.95 7.53
N SER A 120 -8.11 -6.95 7.97
CA SER A 120 -7.85 -8.16 7.19
C SER A 120 -9.06 -9.09 7.24
N LYS A 121 -9.33 -9.79 6.15
CA LYS A 121 -10.32 -10.87 6.13
C LYS A 121 -9.83 -12.13 6.84
N VAL A 122 -8.54 -12.20 7.16
CA VAL A 122 -7.92 -13.29 7.92
C VAL A 122 -7.51 -12.76 9.27
N SER A 123 -7.90 -13.43 10.32
CA SER A 123 -7.54 -13.05 11.70
C SER A 123 -6.13 -13.49 12.09
#